data_9edb91d82984d407e6e919bf4c9e1d23
#
_entry.id   9edb91d82984d407e6e919bf4c9e1d23
#
_cell.length_a   1.000
_cell.length_b   1.000
_cell.length_c   1.000
_cell.angle_alpha   90.00
_cell.angle_beta   90.00
_cell.angle_gamma   90.00
#
_symmetry.space_group_name_H-M   'P 1'
#
loop_
_entity.id
_entity.type
_entity.pdbx_description
1 polymer ?
#
loop_
_entity_poly.entity_id
_entity_poly.type
_entity_poly.pdbx_seq_one_letter_code
_entity_poly.pdbx_strand_id
1 'polypeptide(L)'
;MNQIKETYEQENPNVTITYNFDSSGKLLTQITEGADCDLFISAAPKQMNAMDGSLKDDAEKNPDGLDLIVTGSRINLLENKVTLTVSEGNPKGIGSFDQLAELLKSGDVMLAMGNSDVPVGQYTQKIFAYYDIDEAAVADKLTYGNNVKEVTSQVSEAAADCGIIYATDAFSAGLTVVDSATPEMCGQVIYPAAVM
;
A
#
# COMPACT_ATOMS: atom_id res chain seq x y z
N MET A 1 -0.80 9.17 13.77
CA MET A 1 -0.74 8.20 14.90
C MET A 1 -0.33 8.89 16.20
N ASN A 2 0.81 9.61 16.32
CA ASN A 2 1.22 10.25 17.57
C ASN A 2 0.17 11.19 18.17
N GLN A 3 -0.48 12.01 17.36
CA GLN A 3 -1.56 12.89 17.81
C GLN A 3 -2.76 12.11 18.38
N ILE A 4 -3.09 10.96 17.80
CA ILE A 4 -4.14 10.06 18.32
C ILE A 4 -3.74 9.52 19.69
N LYS A 5 -2.48 9.07 19.85
CA LYS A 5 -1.93 8.63 21.13
C LYS A 5 -2.07 9.71 22.22
N GLU A 6 -1.55 10.91 21.93
CA GLU A 6 -1.59 12.04 22.87
C GLU A 6 -3.02 12.37 23.31
N THR A 7 -3.97 12.44 22.38
CA THR A 7 -5.37 12.72 22.69
C THR A 7 -5.98 11.60 23.53
N TYR A 8 -5.76 10.34 23.14
CA TYR A 8 -6.34 9.20 23.84
C TYR A 8 -5.79 9.03 25.27
N GLU A 9 -4.47 9.19 25.47
CA GLU A 9 -3.84 9.12 26.78
C GLU A 9 -4.26 10.28 27.69
N GLN A 10 -4.54 11.47 27.15
CA GLN A 10 -5.11 12.59 27.92
C GLN A 10 -6.52 12.28 28.44
N GLU A 11 -7.35 11.67 27.58
CA GLU A 11 -8.71 11.26 27.95
C GLU A 11 -8.76 10.01 28.84
N ASN A 12 -7.72 9.18 28.78
CA ASN A 12 -7.61 7.90 29.48
C ASN A 12 -6.27 7.80 30.23
N PRO A 13 -6.08 8.51 31.35
CA PRO A 13 -4.78 8.64 32.03
C PRO A 13 -4.21 7.34 32.61
N ASN A 14 -4.98 6.27 32.66
CA ASN A 14 -4.53 4.94 33.07
C ASN A 14 -4.06 4.06 31.89
N VAL A 15 -4.09 4.59 30.67
CA VAL A 15 -3.66 3.89 29.46
C VAL A 15 -2.37 4.50 28.95
N THR A 16 -1.43 3.64 28.57
CA THR A 16 -0.21 4.04 27.85
C THR A 16 -0.18 3.31 26.53
N ILE A 17 -0.09 4.04 25.42
CA ILE A 17 0.00 3.46 24.07
C ILE A 17 1.46 3.39 23.65
N THR A 18 1.91 2.21 23.26
CA THR A 18 3.22 2.00 22.65
C THR A 18 3.02 1.58 21.19
N TYR A 19 3.73 2.24 20.26
CA TYR A 19 3.69 1.88 18.86
C TYR A 19 4.93 1.12 18.42
N ASN A 20 4.71 0.10 17.61
CA ASN A 20 5.73 -0.51 16.79
C ASN A 20 5.36 -0.27 15.31
N PHE A 21 6.24 0.41 14.56
CA PHE A 21 6.01 0.76 13.15
C PHE A 21 7.02 0.02 12.27
N ASP A 22 6.52 -0.90 11.45
CA ASP A 22 7.29 -1.57 10.41
C ASP A 22 6.35 -1.99 9.26
N SER A 23 6.86 -2.68 8.25
CA SER A 23 6.01 -3.29 7.24
C SER A 23 5.07 -4.32 7.86
N SER A 24 3.85 -4.44 7.34
CA SER A 24 2.86 -5.38 7.87
C SER A 24 3.37 -6.83 7.89
N GLY A 25 4.23 -7.21 6.94
CA GLY A 25 4.86 -8.52 6.90
C GLY A 25 5.84 -8.76 8.06
N LYS A 26 6.70 -7.78 8.36
CA LYS A 26 7.62 -7.88 9.50
C LYS A 26 6.88 -7.88 10.83
N LEU A 27 5.84 -7.06 10.97
CA LEU A 27 5.00 -7.06 12.17
C LEU A 27 4.28 -8.40 12.35
N LEU A 28 3.75 -8.99 11.27
CA LEU A 28 3.20 -10.34 11.29
C LEU A 28 4.23 -11.34 11.83
N THR A 29 5.46 -11.34 11.30
CA THR A 29 6.53 -12.24 11.77
C THR A 29 6.81 -12.03 13.25
N GLN A 30 6.95 -10.79 13.73
CA GLN A 30 7.20 -10.51 15.14
C GLN A 30 6.07 -11.03 16.04
N ILE A 31 4.81 -10.83 15.65
CA ILE A 31 3.63 -11.32 16.39
C ILE A 31 3.65 -12.86 16.44
N THR A 32 3.90 -13.53 15.32
CA THR A 32 3.95 -14.99 15.27
C THR A 32 5.14 -15.58 16.05
N GLU A 33 6.22 -14.80 16.22
CA GLU A 33 7.37 -15.14 17.08
C GLU A 33 7.15 -14.79 18.55
N GLY A 34 5.97 -14.28 18.92
CA GLY A 34 5.57 -14.03 20.31
C GLY A 34 5.78 -12.60 20.80
N ALA A 35 5.91 -11.62 19.94
CA ALA A 35 5.90 -10.23 20.35
C ALA A 35 4.52 -9.83 20.91
N ASP A 36 4.51 -9.11 22.03
CA ASP A 36 3.27 -8.57 22.60
C ASP A 36 2.60 -7.59 21.64
N CYS A 37 1.30 -7.79 21.39
CA CYS A 37 0.50 -6.95 20.52
C CYS A 37 -0.96 -6.98 20.98
N ASP A 38 -1.51 -5.83 21.36
CA ASP A 38 -2.92 -5.71 21.72
C ASP A 38 -3.78 -5.35 20.50
N LEU A 39 -3.22 -4.56 19.57
CA LEU A 39 -3.92 -4.08 18.38
C LEU A 39 -2.99 -4.11 17.17
N PHE A 40 -3.37 -4.85 16.15
CA PHE A 40 -2.66 -4.87 14.87
C PHE A 40 -3.44 -4.11 13.80
N ILE A 41 -2.76 -3.18 13.12
CA ILE A 41 -3.27 -2.46 11.96
C ILE A 41 -2.39 -2.81 10.77
N SER A 42 -2.98 -3.42 9.76
CA SER A 42 -2.26 -3.85 8.54
C SER A 42 -2.51 -2.90 7.37
N ALA A 43 -1.49 -2.65 6.56
CA ALA A 43 -1.62 -1.89 5.33
C ALA A 43 -2.25 -2.70 4.17
N ALA A 44 -2.53 -3.99 4.40
CA ALA A 44 -3.21 -4.85 3.43
C ALA A 44 -3.95 -5.99 4.12
N PRO A 45 -5.03 -6.53 3.53
CA PRO A 45 -5.78 -7.65 4.08
C PRO A 45 -4.95 -8.93 4.23
N LYS A 46 -3.94 -9.15 3.39
CA LYS A 46 -3.15 -10.40 3.35
C LYS A 46 -2.58 -10.78 4.71
N GLN A 47 -1.89 -9.86 5.38
CA GLN A 47 -1.26 -10.14 6.67
C GLN A 47 -2.29 -10.33 7.80
N MET A 48 -3.39 -9.61 7.73
CA MET A 48 -4.51 -9.81 8.66
C MET A 48 -5.17 -11.17 8.44
N ASN A 49 -5.39 -11.57 7.19
CA ASN A 49 -5.97 -12.87 6.84
C ASN A 49 -5.14 -14.03 7.39
N ALA A 50 -3.81 -13.91 7.32
CA ALA A 50 -2.88 -14.95 7.77
C ALA A 50 -2.97 -15.25 9.28
N MET A 51 -3.61 -14.40 10.08
CA MET A 51 -3.79 -14.56 11.52
C MET A 51 -5.25 -14.77 11.93
N ASP A 52 -6.17 -14.71 10.98
CA ASP A 52 -7.61 -14.75 11.24
C ASP A 52 -8.09 -16.20 11.33
N GLY A 53 -8.43 -16.66 12.54
CA GLY A 53 -8.91 -18.00 12.79
C GLY A 53 -10.19 -18.37 12.01
N SER A 54 -10.99 -17.40 11.58
CA SER A 54 -12.13 -17.64 10.73
C SER A 54 -11.75 -18.11 9.32
N LEU A 55 -10.49 -17.92 8.93
CA LEU A 55 -9.91 -18.31 7.63
C LEU A 55 -8.92 -19.47 7.75
N LYS A 56 -8.81 -20.12 8.90
CA LYS A 56 -7.83 -21.20 9.17
C LYS A 56 -7.93 -22.41 8.22
N ASP A 57 -9.10 -22.65 7.63
CA ASP A 57 -9.32 -23.72 6.68
C ASP A 57 -9.07 -23.29 5.21
N ASP A 58 -8.73 -22.03 4.98
CA ASP A 58 -8.38 -21.44 3.68
C ASP A 58 -6.85 -21.32 3.57
N ALA A 59 -6.20 -22.34 3.04
CA ALA A 59 -4.73 -22.39 2.94
C ALA A 59 -4.13 -21.29 2.04
N GLU A 60 -4.92 -20.64 1.19
CA GLU A 60 -4.47 -19.50 0.38
C GLU A 60 -4.42 -18.19 1.20
N LYS A 61 -5.34 -18.00 2.14
CA LYS A 61 -5.43 -16.80 2.95
C LYS A 61 -4.72 -16.94 4.30
N ASN A 62 -4.80 -18.10 4.93
CA ASN A 62 -4.19 -18.42 6.23
C ASN A 62 -3.41 -19.73 6.14
N PRO A 63 -2.26 -19.74 5.46
CA PRO A 63 -1.50 -20.97 5.16
C PRO A 63 -1.03 -21.74 6.40
N ASP A 64 -0.81 -21.04 7.50
CA ASP A 64 -0.30 -21.62 8.75
C ASP A 64 -1.44 -21.96 9.75
N GLY A 65 -2.70 -21.69 9.38
CA GLY A 65 -3.87 -21.96 10.21
C GLY A 65 -3.89 -21.20 11.54
N LEU A 66 -3.30 -20.01 11.59
CA LEU A 66 -3.19 -19.21 12.80
C LEU A 66 -4.55 -18.68 13.25
N ASP A 67 -4.71 -18.54 14.56
CA ASP A 67 -5.90 -17.98 15.21
C ASP A 67 -5.46 -17.05 16.32
N LEU A 68 -4.97 -15.88 15.94
CA LEU A 68 -4.40 -14.87 16.83
C LEU A 68 -5.28 -13.64 17.00
N ILE A 69 -6.33 -13.49 16.18
CA ILE A 69 -7.27 -12.37 16.22
C ILE A 69 -8.44 -12.72 17.14
N VAL A 70 -8.77 -11.83 18.07
CA VAL A 70 -9.99 -11.95 18.88
C VAL A 70 -11.21 -11.97 17.93
N THR A 71 -11.97 -13.05 18.01
CA THR A 71 -13.13 -13.29 17.12
C THR A 71 -14.10 -12.10 17.14
N GLY A 72 -14.41 -11.56 15.95
CA GLY A 72 -15.34 -10.45 15.77
C GLY A 72 -14.74 -9.06 16.01
N SER A 73 -13.45 -8.95 16.35
CA SER A 73 -12.78 -7.66 16.55
C SER A 73 -12.28 -7.02 15.26
N ARG A 74 -12.15 -7.81 14.18
CA ARG A 74 -11.64 -7.33 12.91
C ARG A 74 -12.59 -6.34 12.25
N ILE A 75 -12.06 -5.19 11.86
CA ILE A 75 -12.77 -4.13 11.12
C ILE A 75 -11.95 -3.65 9.93
N ASN A 76 -12.60 -3.13 8.93
CA ASN A 76 -11.96 -2.33 7.88
C ASN A 76 -11.83 -0.90 8.41
N LEU A 77 -10.70 -0.59 9.01
CA LEU A 77 -10.48 0.68 9.71
C LEU A 77 -10.41 1.87 8.76
N LEU A 78 -9.64 1.73 7.68
CA LEU A 78 -9.39 2.79 6.70
C LEU A 78 -9.43 2.21 5.29
N GLU A 79 -9.81 3.05 4.34
CA GLU A 79 -9.58 2.85 2.91
C GLU A 79 -8.54 3.86 2.42
N ASN A 80 -7.70 3.43 1.50
CA ASN A 80 -6.79 4.29 0.76
C ASN A 80 -7.07 4.14 -0.73
N LYS A 81 -6.43 4.94 -1.56
CA LYS A 81 -6.50 4.84 -3.02
C LYS A 81 -5.10 4.72 -3.58
N VAL A 82 -4.96 3.87 -4.57
CA VAL A 82 -3.79 3.88 -5.44
C VAL A 82 -3.99 4.99 -6.46
N THR A 83 -3.02 5.86 -6.61
CA THR A 83 -3.11 7.05 -7.44
C THR A 83 -1.96 7.12 -8.42
N LEU A 84 -2.23 7.72 -9.56
CA LEU A 84 -1.23 8.15 -10.52
C LEU A 84 -0.83 9.58 -10.19
N THR A 85 0.43 9.76 -9.83
CA THR A 85 1.04 11.06 -9.54
C THR A 85 2.04 11.43 -10.62
N VAL A 86 2.27 12.71 -10.78
CA VAL A 86 3.20 13.24 -11.78
C VAL A 86 4.24 14.13 -11.12
N SER A 87 5.41 14.23 -11.76
CA SER A 87 6.45 15.17 -11.38
C SER A 87 5.99 16.62 -11.58
N GLU A 88 6.70 17.57 -10.97
CA GLU A 88 6.36 18.98 -11.04
C GLU A 88 6.23 19.46 -12.49
N GLY A 89 5.18 20.20 -12.79
CA GLY A 89 4.89 20.73 -14.12
C GLY A 89 4.34 19.71 -15.11
N ASN A 90 4.31 18.42 -14.77
CA ASN A 90 3.78 17.34 -15.64
C ASN A 90 4.23 17.46 -17.11
N PRO A 91 5.54 17.36 -17.40
CA PRO A 91 6.08 17.67 -18.73
C PRO A 91 5.58 16.71 -19.83
N LYS A 92 5.10 15.53 -19.46
CA LYS A 92 4.52 14.53 -20.38
C LYS A 92 3.00 14.71 -20.59
N GLY A 93 2.35 15.62 -19.87
CA GLY A 93 0.91 15.87 -19.97
C GLY A 93 0.05 14.67 -19.58
N ILE A 94 0.52 13.83 -18.65
CA ILE A 94 -0.18 12.62 -18.21
C ILE A 94 -1.40 13.04 -17.39
N GLY A 95 -2.60 12.60 -17.79
CA GLY A 95 -3.85 12.94 -17.11
C GLY A 95 -4.68 11.76 -16.66
N SER A 96 -4.32 10.52 -17.05
CA SER A 96 -5.06 9.32 -16.64
C SER A 96 -4.22 8.04 -16.75
N PHE A 97 -4.70 6.96 -16.11
CA PHE A 97 -4.12 5.63 -16.28
C PHE A 97 -4.22 5.13 -17.74
N ASP A 98 -5.29 5.48 -18.45
CA ASP A 98 -5.43 5.14 -19.88
C ASP A 98 -4.28 5.76 -20.70
N GLN A 99 -4.00 7.05 -20.48
CA GLN A 99 -2.87 7.72 -21.14
C GLN A 99 -1.53 7.11 -20.72
N LEU A 100 -1.34 6.78 -19.44
CA LEU A 100 -0.11 6.12 -18.97
C LEU A 100 0.09 4.79 -19.70
N ALA A 101 -0.96 3.97 -19.85
CA ALA A 101 -0.89 2.69 -20.53
C ALA A 101 -0.43 2.84 -21.99
N GLU A 102 -0.94 3.85 -22.70
CA GLU A 102 -0.51 4.16 -24.08
C GLU A 102 0.96 4.65 -24.12
N LEU A 103 1.37 5.52 -23.19
CA LEU A 103 2.74 6.02 -23.13
C LEU A 103 3.74 4.92 -22.78
N LEU A 104 3.41 3.99 -21.90
CA LEU A 104 4.24 2.82 -21.62
C LEU A 104 4.44 1.95 -22.85
N LYS A 105 3.38 1.73 -23.64
CA LYS A 105 3.45 0.98 -24.90
C LYS A 105 4.22 1.75 -26.00
N SER A 106 4.08 3.07 -26.07
CA SER A 106 4.75 3.92 -27.07
C SER A 106 6.23 4.20 -26.77
N GLY A 107 6.65 4.07 -25.51
CA GLY A 107 8.03 4.23 -25.08
C GLY A 107 8.45 5.62 -24.65
N ASP A 108 7.53 6.53 -24.35
CA ASP A 108 7.86 7.92 -24.02
C ASP A 108 7.48 8.32 -22.59
N VAL A 109 7.74 7.48 -21.59
CA VAL A 109 7.49 7.79 -20.18
C VAL A 109 8.39 6.97 -19.27
N MET A 110 8.83 7.56 -18.15
CA MET A 110 9.46 6.85 -17.03
C MET A 110 8.49 6.80 -15.87
N LEU A 111 8.10 5.59 -15.47
CA LEU A 111 7.20 5.31 -14.35
C LEU A 111 7.99 4.81 -13.14
N ALA A 112 7.80 5.46 -11.99
CA ALA A 112 8.22 4.95 -10.69
C ALA A 112 7.15 4.03 -10.07
N MET A 113 7.53 2.84 -9.64
CA MET A 113 6.64 1.89 -8.98
C MET A 113 7.34 1.11 -7.85
N GLY A 114 6.58 0.54 -6.92
CA GLY A 114 7.13 -0.41 -5.96
C GLY A 114 7.55 -1.71 -6.65
N ASN A 115 8.58 -2.36 -6.14
CA ASN A 115 8.90 -3.72 -6.57
C ASN A 115 7.81 -4.72 -6.11
N SER A 116 7.89 -5.97 -6.56
CA SER A 116 6.88 -7.03 -6.28
C SER A 116 6.68 -7.34 -4.80
N ASP A 117 7.66 -7.03 -3.93
CA ASP A 117 7.57 -7.28 -2.49
C ASP A 117 6.89 -6.12 -1.74
N VAL A 118 6.69 -5.00 -2.40
CA VAL A 118 6.05 -3.81 -1.85
C VAL A 118 4.56 -3.81 -2.17
N PRO A 119 3.66 -3.60 -1.19
CA PRO A 119 2.21 -3.62 -1.44
C PRO A 119 1.76 -2.71 -2.60
N VAL A 120 2.30 -1.49 -2.70
CA VAL A 120 1.96 -0.58 -3.82
C VAL A 120 2.44 -1.13 -5.17
N GLY A 121 3.54 -1.88 -5.21
CA GLY A 121 4.00 -2.59 -6.41
C GLY A 121 3.04 -3.70 -6.83
N GLN A 122 2.51 -4.46 -5.88
CA GLN A 122 1.50 -5.49 -6.15
C GLN A 122 0.20 -4.88 -6.71
N TYR A 123 -0.22 -3.71 -6.24
CA TYR A 123 -1.34 -2.98 -6.83
C TYR A 123 -1.01 -2.49 -8.25
N THR A 124 0.21 -2.01 -8.49
CA THR A 124 0.66 -1.60 -9.82
C THR A 124 0.65 -2.77 -10.80
N GLN A 125 1.09 -3.95 -10.38
CA GLN A 125 1.01 -5.17 -11.22
C GLN A 125 -0.42 -5.54 -11.59
N LYS A 126 -1.39 -5.36 -10.69
CA LYS A 126 -2.81 -5.56 -11.02
C LYS A 126 -3.31 -4.53 -12.03
N ILE A 127 -2.89 -3.27 -11.91
CA ILE A 127 -3.20 -2.23 -12.90
C ILE A 127 -2.59 -2.60 -14.26
N PHE A 128 -1.36 -3.09 -14.29
CA PHE A 128 -0.74 -3.58 -15.53
C PHE A 128 -1.54 -4.72 -16.16
N ALA A 129 -1.97 -5.70 -15.35
CA ALA A 129 -2.82 -6.79 -15.82
C ALA A 129 -4.17 -6.29 -16.38
N TYR A 130 -4.77 -5.28 -15.75
CA TYR A 130 -6.02 -4.66 -16.21
C TYR A 130 -5.87 -4.01 -17.61
N TYR A 131 -4.69 -3.41 -17.88
CA TYR A 131 -4.39 -2.75 -19.17
C TYR A 131 -3.66 -3.65 -20.17
N ASP A 132 -3.52 -4.95 -19.91
CA ASP A 132 -2.74 -5.88 -20.73
C ASP A 132 -1.30 -5.37 -20.98
N ILE A 133 -0.64 -4.86 -19.95
CA ILE A 133 0.75 -4.42 -19.98
C ILE A 133 1.63 -5.56 -19.43
N ASP A 134 2.54 -6.05 -20.27
CA ASP A 134 3.61 -6.94 -19.83
C ASP A 134 4.75 -6.11 -19.19
N GLU A 135 4.91 -6.25 -17.88
CA GLU A 135 5.93 -5.54 -17.11
C GLU A 135 7.34 -5.76 -17.68
N ALA A 136 7.63 -6.98 -18.15
CA ALA A 136 8.92 -7.29 -18.77
C ALA A 136 9.15 -6.57 -20.09
N ALA A 137 8.10 -6.37 -20.86
CA ALA A 137 8.17 -5.66 -22.16
C ALA A 137 8.38 -4.14 -22.00
N VAL A 138 8.09 -3.57 -20.83
CA VAL A 138 8.25 -2.14 -20.53
C VAL A 138 9.29 -1.86 -19.46
N ALA A 139 10.11 -2.84 -19.11
CA ALA A 139 11.07 -2.77 -17.99
C ALA A 139 12.08 -1.62 -18.12
N ASP A 140 12.42 -1.22 -19.35
CA ASP A 140 13.30 -0.09 -19.62
C ASP A 140 12.67 1.28 -19.32
N LYS A 141 11.37 1.32 -19.06
CA LYS A 141 10.58 2.52 -18.71
C LYS A 141 10.17 2.52 -17.23
N LEU A 142 10.62 1.56 -16.47
CA LEU A 142 10.27 1.42 -15.07
C LEU A 142 11.47 1.73 -14.17
N THR A 143 11.21 2.41 -13.07
CA THR A 143 12.13 2.50 -11.96
C THR A 143 11.44 1.98 -10.69
N TYR A 144 12.17 1.22 -9.89
CA TYR A 144 11.62 0.50 -8.76
C TYR A 144 12.06 1.11 -7.43
N GLY A 145 11.12 1.20 -6.49
CA GLY A 145 11.39 1.51 -5.10
C GLY A 145 11.21 0.28 -4.21
N ASN A 146 12.02 0.16 -3.17
CA ASN A 146 11.92 -0.90 -2.16
C ASN A 146 10.85 -0.59 -1.09
N ASN A 147 10.24 0.57 -1.16
CA ASN A 147 9.11 1.03 -0.35
C ASN A 147 8.45 2.23 -1.04
N VAL A 148 7.24 2.59 -0.57
CA VAL A 148 6.47 3.69 -1.17
C VAL A 148 7.18 5.04 -1.08
N LYS A 149 8.00 5.27 -0.06
CA LYS A 149 8.73 6.54 0.10
C LYS A 149 9.79 6.73 -0.99
N GLU A 150 10.50 5.66 -1.38
CA GLU A 150 11.43 5.71 -2.49
C GLU A 150 10.72 6.02 -3.81
N VAL A 151 9.56 5.38 -4.07
CA VAL A 151 8.74 5.70 -5.24
C VAL A 151 8.33 7.18 -5.23
N THR A 152 7.85 7.66 -4.08
CA THR A 152 7.45 9.07 -3.90
C THR A 152 8.62 10.03 -4.17
N SER A 153 9.82 9.72 -3.65
CA SER A 153 11.03 10.54 -3.87
C SER A 153 11.42 10.58 -5.34
N GLN A 154 11.35 9.46 -6.06
CA GLN A 154 11.68 9.40 -7.49
C GLN A 154 10.77 10.33 -8.32
N VAL A 155 9.49 10.47 -7.94
CA VAL A 155 8.58 11.40 -8.61
C VAL A 155 8.84 12.85 -8.17
N SER A 156 9.01 13.10 -6.88
CA SER A 156 9.21 14.47 -6.35
C SER A 156 10.53 15.09 -6.80
N GLU A 157 11.55 14.28 -7.04
CA GLU A 157 12.87 14.70 -7.54
C GLU A 157 12.95 14.69 -9.08
N ALA A 158 11.82 14.42 -9.76
CA ALA A 158 11.73 14.30 -11.22
C ALA A 158 12.71 13.26 -11.83
N ALA A 159 13.09 12.24 -11.05
CA ALA A 159 13.83 11.09 -11.55
C ALA A 159 12.93 10.16 -12.38
N ALA A 160 11.62 10.27 -12.20
CA ALA A 160 10.58 9.66 -13.04
C ALA A 160 9.54 10.71 -13.43
N ASP A 161 8.90 10.52 -14.58
CA ASP A 161 7.85 11.44 -15.08
C ASP A 161 6.57 11.32 -14.25
N CYS A 162 6.28 10.12 -13.77
CA CYS A 162 5.11 9.79 -12.95
C CYS A 162 5.40 8.63 -12.00
N GLY A 163 4.47 8.39 -11.08
CA GLY A 163 4.54 7.25 -10.15
C GLY A 163 3.18 6.76 -9.70
N ILE A 164 3.13 5.49 -9.35
CA ILE A 164 1.95 4.88 -8.75
C ILE A 164 2.21 4.71 -7.26
N ILE A 165 1.51 5.51 -6.45
CA ILE A 165 1.62 5.55 -4.99
C ILE A 165 0.24 5.67 -4.34
N TYR A 166 0.18 5.65 -3.02
CA TYR A 166 -1.08 5.89 -2.32
C TYR A 166 -1.42 7.39 -2.24
N ALA A 167 -2.71 7.71 -2.23
CA ALA A 167 -3.21 9.07 -2.11
C ALA A 167 -2.65 9.79 -0.87
N THR A 168 -2.47 9.08 0.25
CA THR A 168 -1.89 9.62 1.49
C THR A 168 -0.43 10.01 1.34
N ASP A 169 0.35 9.24 0.58
CA ASP A 169 1.76 9.54 0.30
C ASP A 169 1.88 10.70 -0.67
N ALA A 170 1.05 10.74 -1.71
CA ALA A 170 0.95 11.86 -2.64
C ALA A 170 0.63 13.17 -1.91
N PHE A 171 -0.38 13.15 -1.03
CA PHE A 171 -0.76 14.31 -0.23
C PHE A 171 0.37 14.77 0.70
N SER A 172 1.02 13.83 1.39
CA SER A 172 2.11 14.15 2.33
C SER A 172 3.33 14.74 1.64
N ALA A 173 3.58 14.35 0.39
CA ALA A 173 4.69 14.85 -0.42
C ALA A 173 4.33 16.09 -1.26
N GLY A 174 3.07 16.53 -1.25
CA GLY A 174 2.59 17.66 -2.06
C GLY A 174 2.60 17.37 -3.57
N LEU A 175 2.56 16.08 -3.96
CA LEU A 175 2.55 15.70 -5.36
C LEU A 175 1.17 15.86 -5.99
N THR A 176 1.15 16.20 -7.28
CA THR A 176 -0.08 16.28 -8.05
C THR A 176 -0.60 14.88 -8.40
N VAL A 177 -1.79 14.55 -7.92
CA VAL A 177 -2.54 13.37 -8.33
C VAL A 177 -3.33 13.73 -9.59
N VAL A 178 -3.16 12.97 -10.65
CA VAL A 178 -3.86 13.16 -11.93
C VAL A 178 -4.97 12.14 -12.15
N ASP A 179 -4.87 10.97 -11.50
CA ASP A 179 -5.91 9.94 -11.57
C ASP A 179 -5.87 9.02 -10.34
N SER A 180 -6.96 8.28 -10.12
CA SER A 180 -7.08 7.28 -9.05
C SER A 180 -7.54 5.95 -9.63
N ALA A 181 -6.85 4.88 -9.27
CA ALA A 181 -7.24 3.54 -9.69
C ALA A 181 -8.63 3.17 -9.14
N THR A 182 -9.43 2.52 -9.99
CA THR A 182 -10.74 2.01 -9.60
C THR A 182 -10.61 0.63 -8.95
N PRO A 183 -11.65 0.16 -8.22
CA PRO A 183 -11.65 -1.21 -7.68
C PRO A 183 -11.49 -2.30 -8.73
N GLU A 184 -11.92 -2.06 -9.97
CA GLU A 184 -11.78 -2.99 -11.10
C GLU A 184 -10.33 -3.11 -11.55
N MET A 185 -9.54 -2.03 -11.45
CA MET A 185 -8.14 -2.02 -11.86
C MET A 185 -7.25 -2.80 -10.89
N CYS A 186 -7.43 -2.63 -9.57
CA CYS A 186 -6.49 -3.20 -8.62
C CYS A 186 -7.12 -3.75 -7.33
N GLY A 187 -8.44 -3.69 -7.18
CA GLY A 187 -9.15 -3.97 -5.94
C GLY A 187 -9.12 -2.79 -4.97
N GLN A 188 -9.83 -2.94 -3.86
CA GLN A 188 -9.84 -1.93 -2.79
C GLN A 188 -8.57 -2.00 -1.95
N VAL A 189 -8.03 -0.84 -1.59
CA VAL A 189 -6.94 -0.71 -0.62
C VAL A 189 -7.53 -0.54 0.76
N ILE A 190 -7.62 -1.63 1.50
CA ILE A 190 -8.20 -1.66 2.84
C ILE A 190 -7.08 -1.83 3.87
N TYR A 191 -7.14 -1.03 4.91
CA TYR A 191 -6.32 -1.18 6.12
C TYR A 191 -7.19 -1.78 7.23
N PRO A 192 -7.16 -3.11 7.39
CA PRO A 192 -7.87 -3.75 8.47
C PRO A 192 -7.16 -3.53 9.80
N ALA A 193 -7.95 -3.50 10.88
CA ALA A 193 -7.48 -3.53 12.25
C ALA A 193 -8.17 -4.65 13.01
N ALA A 194 -7.47 -5.23 13.99
CA ALA A 194 -8.03 -6.24 14.88
C ALA A 194 -7.34 -6.24 16.24
N VAL A 195 -8.06 -6.65 17.27
CA VAL A 195 -7.50 -6.98 18.59
C VAL A 195 -6.85 -8.35 18.52
N MET A 196 -5.68 -8.48 19.12
CA MET A 196 -4.86 -9.69 19.13
C MET A 196 -5.03 -10.49 20.42
#